data_fa31099f5119fd4e8cc5cf4811c2769e
#
_entry.id   fa31099f5119fd4e8cc5cf4811c2769e
#
_cell.length_a   1.000
_cell.length_b   1.000
_cell.length_c   1.000
_cell.angle_alpha   90.00
_cell.angle_beta   90.00
_cell.angle_gamma   90.00
#
_symmetry.space_group_name_H-M   'P 1'
#
loop_
_entity.id
_entity.type
_entity.pdbx_description
1 polymer ?
#
loop_
_entity_poly.entity_id
_entity_poly.type
_entity_poly.pdbx_seq_one_letter_code
_entity_poly.pdbx_strand_id
1 'polypeptide(L)'
;MKKIVQTAGRNALNEFAPQFAHFNDDVLFGENWNNQDIDVKTRCIITVTALIASGMINTSLVHHFENAKAHVVTQKEIYRIL
;
A
#
# COMPACT_ATOMS: atom_id res chain seq x y z
N MET A 1 11.52 11.29 -5.03
CA MET A 1 10.76 10.49 -4.05
C MET A 1 11.40 9.12 -3.90
N LYS A 2 11.41 8.60 -2.70
CA LYS A 2 12.01 7.30 -2.43
C LYS A 2 11.23 6.17 -3.09
N LYS A 3 11.93 5.29 -3.79
CA LYS A 3 11.33 4.14 -4.45
C LYS A 3 10.79 3.15 -3.42
N ILE A 4 9.60 2.62 -3.69
CA ILE A 4 9.00 1.59 -2.85
C ILE A 4 9.62 0.24 -3.18
N VAL A 5 10.08 -0.45 -2.13
CA VAL A 5 10.57 -1.83 -2.21
C VAL A 5 9.79 -2.65 -1.19
N GLN A 6 9.09 -3.68 -1.65
CA GLN A 6 8.27 -4.52 -0.78
C GLN A 6 8.79 -5.96 -0.80
N THR A 7 8.85 -6.56 0.37
CA THR A 7 9.28 -7.96 0.54
C THR A 7 8.32 -8.81 1.36
N ALA A 8 7.17 -8.25 1.73
CA ALA A 8 6.20 -8.93 2.59
C ALA A 8 5.68 -10.24 1.99
N GLY A 9 5.47 -10.28 0.68
CA GLY A 9 5.04 -11.50 0.00
C GLY A 9 6.09 -12.59 0.07
N ARG A 10 7.34 -12.26 -0.20
CA ARG A 10 8.46 -13.20 -0.09
C ARG A 10 8.62 -13.71 1.33
N ASN A 11 8.54 -12.81 2.30
CA ASN A 11 8.71 -13.18 3.70
C ASN A 11 7.61 -14.14 4.19
N ALA A 12 6.39 -13.95 3.72
CA ALA A 12 5.24 -14.73 4.17
C ALA A 12 5.01 -15.99 3.34
N LEU A 13 5.23 -15.95 2.03
CA LEU A 13 4.69 -16.94 1.09
C LEU A 13 5.72 -17.55 0.14
N ASN A 14 6.99 -17.15 0.21
CA ASN A 14 7.96 -17.51 -0.84
C ASN A 14 8.07 -19.01 -1.12
N GLU A 15 8.04 -19.83 -0.09
CA GLU A 15 8.14 -21.30 -0.25
C GLU A 15 6.82 -21.92 -0.70
N PHE A 16 5.70 -21.35 -0.24
CA PHE A 16 4.38 -21.89 -0.55
C PHE A 16 3.80 -21.35 -1.85
N ALA A 17 3.96 -20.05 -2.10
CA ALA A 17 3.38 -19.38 -3.26
C ALA A 17 4.36 -18.35 -3.85
N PRO A 18 5.48 -18.80 -4.42
CA PRO A 18 6.53 -17.89 -4.90
C PRO A 18 6.05 -16.96 -6.02
N GLN A 19 5.17 -17.43 -6.89
CA GLN A 19 4.65 -16.61 -7.98
C GLN A 19 3.72 -15.51 -7.45
N PHE A 20 2.90 -15.83 -6.45
CA PHE A 20 2.08 -14.81 -5.79
C PHE A 20 2.95 -13.78 -5.10
N ALA A 21 4.00 -14.21 -4.40
CA ALA A 21 4.96 -13.31 -3.76
C ALA A 21 5.60 -12.36 -4.78
N HIS A 22 5.99 -12.89 -5.94
CA HIS A 22 6.53 -12.09 -7.05
C HIS A 22 5.53 -11.04 -7.52
N PHE A 23 4.28 -11.41 -7.76
CA PHE A 23 3.25 -10.46 -8.20
C PHE A 23 3.02 -9.36 -7.16
N ASN A 24 2.97 -9.71 -5.89
CA ASN A 24 2.79 -8.74 -4.82
C ASN A 24 4.00 -7.80 -4.69
N ASP A 25 5.19 -8.36 -4.59
CA ASP A 25 6.38 -7.59 -4.24
C ASP A 25 6.97 -6.85 -5.44
N ASP A 26 7.12 -7.53 -6.57
CA ASP A 26 7.84 -6.97 -7.71
C ASP A 26 6.93 -6.25 -8.68
N VAL A 27 5.73 -6.77 -8.93
CA VAL A 27 4.80 -6.19 -9.90
C VAL A 27 3.94 -5.12 -9.26
N LEU A 28 3.17 -5.48 -8.23
CA LEU A 28 2.26 -4.52 -7.59
C LEU A 28 3.03 -3.38 -6.96
N PHE A 29 3.94 -3.67 -6.06
CA PHE A 29 4.68 -2.62 -5.37
C PHE A 29 5.91 -2.15 -6.12
N GLY A 30 6.69 -3.07 -6.70
CA GLY A 30 7.92 -2.71 -7.39
C GLY A 30 7.71 -1.95 -8.69
N GLU A 31 6.69 -2.30 -9.45
CA GLU A 31 6.41 -1.63 -10.72
C GLU A 31 5.25 -0.65 -10.62
N ASN A 32 4.09 -1.13 -10.16
CA ASN A 32 2.85 -0.35 -10.23
C ASN A 32 2.84 0.82 -9.25
N TRP A 33 3.20 0.58 -7.99
CA TRP A 33 3.23 1.64 -6.98
C TRP A 33 4.34 2.67 -7.22
N ASN A 34 5.39 2.32 -7.96
CA ASN A 34 6.45 3.24 -8.34
C ASN A 34 6.18 3.97 -9.65
N ASN A 35 5.11 3.62 -10.35
CA ASN A 35 4.71 4.31 -11.57
C ASN A 35 4.12 5.68 -11.24
N GLN A 36 4.63 6.73 -11.86
CA GLN A 36 4.27 8.11 -11.55
C GLN A 36 3.03 8.63 -12.29
N ASP A 37 2.35 7.79 -13.04
CA ASP A 37 1.07 8.17 -13.66
C ASP A 37 0.04 8.53 -12.57
N ILE A 38 0.11 7.84 -11.43
CA ILE A 38 -0.59 8.24 -10.21
C ILE A 38 0.47 8.31 -9.10
N ASP A 39 0.58 9.42 -8.39
CA ASP A 39 1.60 9.54 -7.37
C ASP A 39 1.29 8.67 -6.13
N VAL A 40 2.31 8.44 -5.31
CA VAL A 40 2.20 7.55 -4.15
C VAL A 40 1.20 8.09 -3.13
N LYS A 41 1.17 9.39 -2.92
CA LYS A 41 0.22 10.02 -1.99
C LYS A 41 -1.23 9.70 -2.38
N THR A 42 -1.55 9.87 -3.66
CA THR A 42 -2.88 9.57 -4.20
C THR A 42 -3.20 8.08 -4.05
N ARG A 43 -2.26 7.18 -4.33
CA ARG A 43 -2.44 5.74 -4.15
C ARG A 43 -2.74 5.39 -2.70
N CYS A 44 -2.02 6.00 -1.76
CA CYS A 44 -2.26 5.80 -0.32
C CYS A 44 -3.69 6.19 0.07
N ILE A 45 -4.15 7.35 -0.40
CA ILE A 45 -5.51 7.84 -0.12
C ILE A 45 -6.56 6.90 -0.71
N ILE A 46 -6.37 6.47 -1.96
CA ILE A 46 -7.29 5.52 -2.61
C ILE A 46 -7.36 4.21 -1.82
N THR A 47 -6.22 3.67 -1.42
CA THR A 47 -6.15 2.39 -0.71
C THR A 47 -6.83 2.47 0.65
N VAL A 48 -6.55 3.51 1.43
CA VAL A 48 -7.18 3.72 2.74
C VAL A 48 -8.69 3.88 2.58
N THR A 49 -9.13 4.67 1.60
CA THR A 49 -10.54 4.89 1.33
C THR A 49 -11.25 3.58 0.97
N ALA A 50 -10.64 2.76 0.12
CA ALA A 50 -11.19 1.47 -0.29
C ALA A 50 -11.32 0.52 0.90
N LEU A 51 -10.33 0.47 1.77
CA LEU A 51 -10.36 -0.39 2.96
C LEU A 51 -11.47 0.03 3.93
N ILE A 52 -11.60 1.33 4.19
CA ILE A 52 -12.65 1.86 5.07
C ILE A 52 -14.03 1.58 4.47
N ALA A 53 -14.22 1.86 3.19
CA ALA A 53 -15.49 1.65 2.50
C ALA A 53 -15.90 0.17 2.48
N SER A 54 -14.92 -0.74 2.46
CA SER A 54 -15.14 -2.18 2.50
C SER A 54 -15.38 -2.72 3.91
N GLY A 55 -15.29 -1.88 4.93
CA GLY A 55 -15.41 -2.29 6.33
C GLY A 55 -14.21 -3.08 6.85
N MET A 56 -13.07 -3.02 6.16
CA MET A 56 -11.86 -3.74 6.55
C MET A 56 -11.08 -2.96 7.60
N ILE A 57 -11.52 -3.04 8.84
CA ILE A 57 -10.87 -2.37 9.97
C ILE A 57 -10.05 -3.43 10.72
N ASN A 58 -8.83 -3.64 10.26
CA ASN A 58 -7.94 -4.67 10.78
C ASN A 58 -6.48 -4.22 10.65
N THR A 59 -5.55 -5.14 10.87
CA THR A 59 -4.10 -4.88 10.79
C THR A 59 -3.68 -4.28 9.45
N SER A 60 -4.33 -4.71 8.36
CA SER A 60 -4.06 -4.18 7.02
C SER A 60 -4.34 -2.68 6.95
N LEU A 61 -5.46 -2.21 7.53
CA LEU A 61 -5.79 -0.79 7.55
C LEU A 61 -4.74 0.00 8.34
N VAL A 62 -4.33 -0.49 9.51
CA VAL A 62 -3.27 0.15 10.30
C VAL A 62 -1.99 0.28 9.50
N HIS A 63 -1.59 -0.79 8.83
CA HIS A 63 -0.40 -0.79 7.98
C HIS A 63 -0.48 0.26 6.87
N HIS A 64 -1.63 0.38 6.21
CA HIS A 64 -1.82 1.37 5.16
C HIS A 64 -1.88 2.80 5.68
N PHE A 65 -2.40 3.03 6.88
CA PHE A 65 -2.30 4.35 7.53
C PHE A 65 -0.85 4.75 7.79
N GLU A 66 -0.04 3.83 8.29
CA GLU A 66 1.38 4.07 8.54
C GLU A 66 2.12 4.37 7.24
N ASN A 67 1.82 3.61 6.19
CA ASN A 67 2.39 3.82 4.87
C ASN A 67 1.99 5.20 4.31
N ALA A 68 0.73 5.58 4.46
CA ALA A 68 0.24 6.89 4.04
C ALA A 68 0.97 8.02 4.76
N LYS A 69 1.14 7.90 6.07
CA LYS A 69 1.87 8.87 6.88
C LYS A 69 3.32 9.00 6.39
N ALA A 70 3.96 7.90 6.05
CA ALA A 70 5.34 7.89 5.54
C ALA A 70 5.46 8.57 4.17
N HIS A 71 4.38 8.67 3.41
CA HIS A 71 4.34 9.26 2.07
C HIS A 71 3.59 10.60 2.05
N VAL A 72 3.64 11.34 3.16
CA VAL A 72 3.22 12.75 3.26
C VAL A 72 1.70 12.96 3.18
N VAL A 73 0.90 11.94 3.48
CA VAL A 73 -0.53 12.15 3.70
C VAL A 73 -0.71 12.74 5.10
N THR A 74 -1.35 13.90 5.20
CA THR A 74 -1.49 14.60 6.48
C THR A 74 -2.67 14.07 7.30
N GLN A 75 -2.64 14.35 8.60
CA GLN A 75 -3.74 14.02 9.49
C GLN A 75 -5.06 14.63 9.02
N LYS A 76 -4.99 15.88 8.55
CA LYS A 76 -6.18 16.58 8.03
C LYS A 76 -6.74 15.89 6.80
N GLU A 77 -5.87 15.43 5.91
CA GLU A 77 -6.29 14.69 4.72
C GLU A 77 -6.95 13.37 5.08
N ILE A 78 -6.42 12.66 6.07
CA ILE A 78 -7.02 11.42 6.58
C ILE A 78 -8.43 11.69 7.11
N TYR A 79 -8.63 12.76 7.85
CA TYR A 79 -9.97 13.12 8.34
C TYR A 79 -10.95 13.38 7.21
N ARG A 80 -10.49 13.88 6.07
CA ARG A 80 -11.35 14.23 4.93
C ARG A 80 -11.67 13.05 4.01
N ILE A 81 -11.03 11.90 4.21
CA ILE A 81 -11.35 10.67 3.46
C ILE A 81 -12.75 10.16 3.83
N LEU A 82 -13.14 10.34 5.07
CA LEU A 82 -14.46 9.95 5.54
C LEU A 82 -15.51 10.93 5.06
#